data_2a97afcef36c8875cd9d67b5de08687d
#
_entry.id   2a97afcef36c8875cd9d67b5de08687d
#
_cell.length_a   1.000
_cell.length_b   1.000
_cell.length_c   1.000
_cell.angle_alpha   90.00
_cell.angle_beta   90.00
_cell.angle_gamma   90.00
#
_symmetry.space_group_name_H-M   'P 1'
#
loop_
_entity.id
_entity.type
_entity.pdbx_description
1 polymer ?
#
loop_
_entity_poly.entity_id
_entity_poly.type
_entity_poly.pdbx_seq_one_letter_code
_entity_poly.pdbx_strand_id
1 'polypeptide(L)'
;MEKKIYPQMITELPEVEIPFNGVKGWLLQGIDKQVVFFDIETNASIPEHSHGEQWGVVVDGEAELVVGDVKKILRRGDTYHIPPGASHSVTFRTRFKAIDFFAEPNRYKPKSKT
;
A
#
# COMPACT_ATOMS: atom_id res chain seq x y z
N MET A 1 20.15 8.77 9.41
CA MET A 1 18.93 8.76 10.21
C MET A 1 17.72 8.71 9.30
N GLU A 2 16.79 7.82 9.57
CA GLU A 2 15.61 7.67 8.76
C GLU A 2 14.64 8.84 8.96
N LYS A 3 14.11 9.34 7.85
CA LYS A 3 13.13 10.42 7.89
C LYS A 3 11.76 9.89 8.32
N LYS A 4 11.20 10.49 9.36
CA LYS A 4 9.88 10.13 9.87
C LYS A 4 8.82 10.89 9.08
N ILE A 5 8.15 10.22 8.16
CA ILE A 5 7.16 10.84 7.28
C ILE A 5 5.77 10.86 7.89
N TYR A 6 5.33 9.73 8.48
CA TYR A 6 4.00 9.68 9.09
C TYR A 6 4.02 10.18 10.53
N PRO A 7 3.17 11.17 10.86
CA PRO A 7 3.04 11.66 12.23
C PRO A 7 2.31 10.64 13.11
N GLN A 8 2.35 10.87 14.42
CA GLN A 8 1.73 9.96 15.39
C GLN A 8 0.24 9.75 15.11
N MET A 9 -0.48 10.77 14.67
CA MET A 9 -1.89 10.63 14.36
C MET A 9 -2.18 9.56 13.31
N ILE A 10 -1.20 9.22 12.48
CA ILE A 10 -1.31 8.12 11.51
C ILE A 10 -0.80 6.81 12.10
N THR A 11 0.35 6.83 12.74
CA THR A 11 0.95 5.59 13.26
C THR A 11 0.26 5.02 14.50
N GLU A 12 -0.67 5.76 15.09
CA GLU A 12 -1.52 5.23 16.15
C GLU A 12 -2.83 4.62 15.64
N LEU A 13 -3.10 4.70 14.31
CA LEU A 13 -4.21 3.98 13.69
C LEU A 13 -3.97 2.47 13.79
N PRO A 14 -5.04 1.67 13.71
CA PRO A 14 -4.87 0.21 13.70
C PRO A 14 -3.93 -0.25 12.59
N GLU A 15 -2.97 -1.11 12.95
CA GLU A 15 -2.07 -1.70 11.96
C GLU A 15 -2.81 -2.84 11.26
N VAL A 16 -2.63 -2.95 9.94
CA VAL A 16 -3.30 -3.97 9.15
C VAL A 16 -2.56 -5.30 9.19
N GLU A 17 -3.31 -6.39 9.06
CA GLU A 17 -2.78 -7.73 8.95
C GLU A 17 -2.40 -7.97 7.48
N ILE A 18 -1.10 -8.14 7.22
CA ILE A 18 -0.57 -8.37 5.88
C ILE A 18 0.37 -9.57 5.94
N PRO A 19 0.17 -10.59 5.08
CA PRO A 19 0.94 -11.83 5.16
C PRO A 19 2.31 -11.77 4.49
N PHE A 20 2.81 -10.58 4.14
CA PHE A 20 4.09 -10.43 3.45
C PHE A 20 5.11 -9.74 4.36
N ASN A 21 6.31 -10.29 4.40
CA ASN A 21 7.40 -9.70 5.18
C ASN A 21 7.76 -8.32 4.64
N GLY A 22 8.04 -7.40 5.57
CA GLY A 22 8.49 -6.05 5.21
C GLY A 22 7.38 -5.11 4.78
N VAL A 23 6.12 -5.55 4.78
CA VAL A 23 4.99 -4.71 4.39
C VAL A 23 4.18 -4.38 5.64
N LYS A 24 4.12 -3.10 5.98
CA LYS A 24 3.37 -2.60 7.13
C LYS A 24 2.39 -1.51 6.64
N GLY A 25 1.23 -1.43 7.26
CA GLY A 25 0.25 -0.39 6.94
C GLY A 25 -0.60 -0.04 8.13
N TRP A 26 -1.10 1.19 8.15
CA TRP A 26 -2.04 1.70 9.14
C TRP A 26 -3.36 2.00 8.46
N LEU A 27 -4.46 1.63 9.09
CA LEU A 27 -5.79 1.62 8.49
C LEU A 27 -6.67 2.76 9.00
N LEU A 28 -7.21 3.51 8.04
CA LEU A 28 -8.33 4.41 8.29
C LEU A 28 -9.56 3.78 7.65
N GLN A 29 -10.47 3.29 8.49
CA GLN A 29 -11.65 2.56 8.05
C GLN A 29 -12.80 3.51 7.70
N GLY A 30 -13.31 3.42 6.47
CA GLY A 30 -14.53 4.09 6.07
C GLY A 30 -15.70 3.12 6.04
N ILE A 31 -16.91 3.62 5.71
CA ILE A 31 -18.12 2.82 5.61
C ILE A 31 -18.03 1.87 4.41
N ASP A 32 -17.60 2.38 3.26
CA ASP A 32 -17.52 1.63 2.01
C ASP A 32 -16.13 1.62 1.37
N LYS A 33 -15.15 2.22 2.05
CA LYS A 33 -13.78 2.33 1.55
C LYS A 33 -12.79 2.18 2.69
N GLN A 34 -11.55 1.90 2.31
CA GLN A 34 -10.43 1.89 3.25
C GLN A 34 -9.31 2.77 2.73
N VAL A 35 -8.59 3.42 3.63
CA VAL A 35 -7.35 4.12 3.33
C VAL A 35 -6.25 3.44 4.14
N VAL A 36 -5.15 3.06 3.48
CA VAL A 36 -4.01 2.43 4.15
C VAL A 36 -2.77 3.27 3.90
N PHE A 37 -2.06 3.57 4.99
CA PHE A 37 -0.79 4.28 4.97
C PHE A 37 0.32 3.23 5.04
N PHE A 38 0.95 2.93 3.90
CA PHE A 38 1.97 1.87 3.82
C PHE A 38 3.36 2.36 4.16
N ASP A 39 4.10 1.51 4.86
CA ASP A 39 5.54 1.66 5.11
C ASP A 39 6.17 0.30 4.79
N ILE A 40 6.97 0.26 3.74
CA ILE A 40 7.41 -0.99 3.14
C ILE A 40 8.93 -1.00 3.03
N GLU A 41 9.54 -2.13 3.43
CA GLU A 41 10.99 -2.29 3.42
C GLU A 41 11.54 -2.51 2.02
N THR A 42 12.82 -2.18 1.85
CA THR A 42 13.57 -2.43 0.62
C THR A 42 13.51 -3.91 0.26
N ASN A 43 13.36 -4.20 -1.03
CA ASN A 43 13.32 -5.56 -1.58
C ASN A 43 12.09 -6.39 -1.19
N ALA A 44 11.12 -5.80 -0.51
CA ALA A 44 9.83 -6.46 -0.31
C ALA A 44 9.13 -6.59 -1.67
N SER A 45 8.20 -7.52 -1.77
CA SER A 45 7.40 -7.67 -2.98
C SER A 45 6.01 -8.15 -2.61
N ILE A 46 5.04 -7.76 -3.45
CA ILE A 46 3.67 -8.25 -3.34
C ILE A 46 3.40 -9.03 -4.61
N PRO A 47 3.16 -10.36 -4.49
CA PRO A 47 2.96 -11.19 -5.67
C PRO A 47 1.66 -10.85 -6.39
N GLU A 48 1.52 -11.36 -7.60
CA GLU A 48 0.36 -11.11 -8.43
C GLU A 48 -0.94 -11.47 -7.70
N HIS A 49 -1.88 -10.54 -7.71
CA HIS A 49 -3.19 -10.69 -7.08
C HIS A 49 -4.18 -9.72 -7.72
N SER A 50 -5.44 -9.84 -7.34
CA SER A 50 -6.48 -8.91 -7.79
C SER A 50 -7.49 -8.67 -6.66
N HIS A 51 -8.17 -7.56 -6.71
CA HIS A 51 -9.21 -7.15 -5.76
C HIS A 51 -10.00 -6.00 -6.38
N GLY A 52 -10.80 -5.28 -5.59
CA GLY A 52 -11.55 -4.14 -6.07
C GLY A 52 -10.66 -2.95 -6.45
N GLU A 53 -11.28 -1.89 -6.89
CA GLU A 53 -10.56 -0.70 -7.37
C GLU A 53 -9.65 -0.11 -6.31
N GLN A 54 -8.46 0.34 -6.75
CA GLN A 54 -7.44 0.93 -5.88
C GLN A 54 -6.84 2.16 -6.55
N TRP A 55 -6.62 3.22 -5.76
CA TRP A 55 -5.87 4.39 -6.19
C TRP A 55 -4.83 4.73 -5.12
N GLY A 56 -3.64 5.09 -5.55
CA GLY A 56 -2.59 5.43 -4.60
C GLY A 56 -1.71 6.58 -5.04
N VAL A 57 -0.96 7.13 -4.08
CA VAL A 57 0.05 8.15 -4.30
C VAL A 57 1.32 7.76 -3.56
N VAL A 58 2.45 7.87 -4.26
CA VAL A 58 3.76 7.57 -3.69
C VAL A 58 4.23 8.76 -2.83
N VAL A 59 4.44 8.49 -1.55
CA VAL A 59 4.92 9.49 -0.59
C VAL A 59 6.44 9.54 -0.58
N ASP A 60 7.09 8.38 -0.71
CA ASP A 60 8.55 8.29 -0.72
C ASP A 60 8.99 6.94 -1.30
N GLY A 61 10.15 6.93 -1.96
CA GLY A 61 10.75 5.71 -2.48
C GLY A 61 10.44 5.41 -3.93
N GLU A 62 10.88 4.23 -4.36
CA GLU A 62 10.74 3.77 -5.75
C GLU A 62 10.29 2.32 -5.79
N ALA A 63 9.32 2.04 -6.67
CA ALA A 63 8.77 0.70 -6.85
C ALA A 63 8.45 0.43 -8.32
N GLU A 64 8.36 -0.85 -8.64
CA GLU A 64 7.94 -1.31 -9.96
C GLU A 64 6.57 -1.94 -9.83
N LEU A 65 5.57 -1.31 -10.45
CA LEU A 65 4.19 -1.81 -10.47
C LEU A 65 3.90 -2.44 -11.83
N VAL A 66 3.36 -3.66 -11.82
CA VAL A 66 2.91 -4.33 -13.03
C VAL A 66 1.41 -4.52 -12.92
N VAL A 67 0.66 -3.96 -13.88
CA VAL A 67 -0.80 -4.13 -13.97
C VAL A 67 -1.09 -4.76 -15.33
N GLY A 68 -1.57 -6.00 -15.32
CA GLY A 68 -1.70 -6.77 -16.56
C GLY A 68 -0.35 -6.88 -17.25
N ASP A 69 -0.24 -6.33 -18.46
CA ASP A 69 1.00 -6.33 -19.24
C ASP A 69 1.81 -5.05 -19.10
N VAL A 70 1.31 -4.08 -18.34
CA VAL A 70 1.93 -2.75 -18.27
C VAL A 70 2.78 -2.63 -17.02
N LYS A 71 4.06 -2.32 -17.23
CA LYS A 71 5.02 -2.07 -16.16
C LYS A 71 5.23 -0.57 -16.01
N LYS A 72 5.20 -0.10 -14.78
CA LYS A 72 5.44 1.30 -14.44
C LYS A 72 6.44 1.40 -13.31
N ILE A 73 7.36 2.37 -13.42
CA ILE A 73 8.23 2.73 -12.31
C ILE A 73 7.57 3.89 -11.58
N LEU A 74 7.33 3.69 -10.29
CA LEU A 74 6.69 4.69 -9.44
C LEU A 74 7.73 5.37 -8.56
N ARG A 75 7.67 6.70 -8.50
CA ARG A 75 8.55 7.53 -7.67
C ARG A 75 7.72 8.51 -6.87
N ARG A 76 8.34 9.14 -5.90
CA ARG A 76 7.66 10.13 -5.05
C ARG A 76 6.85 11.13 -5.87
N GLY A 77 5.60 11.32 -5.51
CA GLY A 77 4.65 12.20 -6.19
C GLY A 77 3.84 11.55 -7.29
N ASP A 78 4.22 10.35 -7.74
CA ASP A 78 3.45 9.64 -8.76
C ASP A 78 2.16 9.08 -8.17
N THR A 79 1.13 9.03 -9.01
CA THR A 79 -0.13 8.38 -8.65
C THR A 79 -0.33 7.15 -9.52
N TYR A 80 -1.14 6.23 -9.05
CA TYR A 80 -1.48 5.03 -9.82
C TYR A 80 -2.91 4.62 -9.55
N HIS A 81 -3.53 4.04 -10.56
CA HIS A 81 -4.89 3.54 -10.51
C HIS A 81 -4.92 2.10 -10.98
N ILE A 82 -5.53 1.24 -10.18
CA ILE A 82 -5.69 -0.18 -10.51
C ILE A 82 -7.18 -0.45 -10.64
N PRO A 83 -7.67 -0.75 -11.86
CA PRO A 83 -9.10 -1.03 -12.07
C PRO A 83 -9.55 -2.26 -11.28
N PRO A 84 -10.85 -2.36 -10.94
CA PRO A 84 -11.36 -3.53 -10.23
C PRO A 84 -11.09 -4.81 -11.01
N GLY A 85 -10.56 -5.82 -10.31
CA GLY A 85 -10.27 -7.13 -10.90
C GLY A 85 -8.98 -7.23 -11.70
N ALA A 86 -8.27 -6.12 -11.91
CA ALA A 86 -7.02 -6.15 -12.67
C ALA A 86 -5.92 -6.85 -11.88
N SER A 87 -5.28 -7.83 -12.51
CA SER A 87 -4.15 -8.53 -11.90
C SER A 87 -2.95 -7.59 -11.80
N HIS A 88 -2.32 -7.55 -10.64
CA HIS A 88 -1.16 -6.66 -10.44
C HIS A 88 -0.20 -7.19 -9.39
N SER A 89 1.05 -6.72 -9.49
CA SER A 89 2.13 -7.06 -8.57
C SER A 89 3.05 -5.86 -8.38
N VAL A 90 3.79 -5.83 -7.27
CA VAL A 90 4.69 -4.72 -6.97
C VAL A 90 6.00 -5.26 -6.42
N THR A 91 7.11 -4.70 -6.88
CA THR A 91 8.45 -4.94 -6.34
C THR A 91 9.02 -3.60 -5.86
N PHE A 92 9.46 -3.56 -4.61
CA PHE A 92 9.94 -2.33 -3.99
C PHE A 92 11.47 -2.26 -4.07
N ARG A 93 11.97 -1.26 -4.78
CA ARG A 93 13.41 -1.07 -5.02
C ARG A 93 14.12 -0.40 -3.87
N THR A 94 13.40 0.46 -3.15
CA THR A 94 13.87 1.15 -1.97
C THR A 94 12.85 0.99 -0.87
N ARG A 95 13.14 1.50 0.31
CA ARG A 95 12.10 1.66 1.32
C ARG A 95 11.03 2.56 0.72
N PHE A 96 9.76 2.22 0.94
CA PHE A 96 8.67 2.81 0.16
C PHE A 96 7.51 3.18 1.08
N LYS A 97 6.94 4.36 0.85
CA LYS A 97 5.74 4.79 1.54
C LYS A 97 4.71 5.26 0.52
N ALA A 98 3.48 4.85 0.70
CA ALA A 98 2.38 5.21 -0.18
C ALA A 98 1.08 5.27 0.61
N ILE A 99 0.17 6.11 0.14
CA ILE A 99 -1.18 6.20 0.71
C ILE A 99 -2.14 5.69 -0.34
N ASP A 100 -2.89 4.64 0.01
CA ASP A 100 -3.76 3.95 -0.92
C ASP A 100 -5.21 3.97 -0.49
N PHE A 101 -6.10 4.26 -1.44
CA PHE A 101 -7.55 4.14 -1.31
C PHE A 101 -8.01 2.84 -1.93
N PHE A 102 -8.80 2.07 -1.19
CA PHE A 102 -9.42 0.84 -1.67
C PHE A 102 -10.93 1.03 -1.68
N ALA A 103 -11.56 0.77 -2.82
CA ALA A 103 -13.01 0.90 -2.97
C ALA A 103 -13.74 -0.34 -2.42
N GLU A 104 -13.24 -0.83 -1.28
CA GLU A 104 -13.80 -1.99 -0.57
C GLU A 104 -13.67 -1.73 0.93
N PRO A 105 -14.71 -2.03 1.72
CA PRO A 105 -14.60 -1.83 3.17
C PRO A 105 -13.85 -2.96 3.89
N ASN A 106 -13.56 -4.07 3.21
CA ASN A 106 -13.01 -5.27 3.82
C ASN A 106 -11.73 -5.78 3.16
N ARG A 107 -11.00 -4.94 2.42
CA ARG A 107 -9.76 -5.36 1.78
C ARG A 107 -8.72 -5.83 2.80
N TYR A 108 -8.62 -5.12 3.91
CA TYR A 108 -7.69 -5.43 5.00
C TYR A 108 -8.41 -5.52 6.32
N LYS A 109 -7.87 -6.35 7.21
CA LYS A 109 -8.32 -6.48 8.60
C LYS A 109 -7.27 -5.87 9.52
N PRO A 110 -7.69 -5.19 10.61
CA PRO A 110 -6.73 -4.77 11.63
C PRO A 110 -6.10 -5.99 12.29
N LYS A 111 -4.84 -5.87 12.70
CA LYS A 111 -4.16 -6.90 13.46
C LYS A 111 -4.85 -7.12 14.80
N SER A 112 -4.82 -8.37 15.27
CA SER A 112 -5.26 -8.70 16.62
C SER A 112 -4.34 -8.00 17.63
N LYS A 113 -4.94 -7.47 18.70
CA LYS A 113 -4.19 -6.83 19.79
C LYS A 113 -3.70 -7.79 20.84
N THR A 114 -4.03 -9.06 20.71
CA THR A 114 -3.62 -10.09 21.70
C THR A 114 -2.37 -10.82 21.26
#